data_bdefd1bcde9d08b470d35782b81b4f0a
#
_entry.id   bdefd1bcde9d08b470d35782b81b4f0a
#
_cell.length_a   1.000
_cell.length_b   1.000
_cell.length_c   1.000
_cell.angle_alpha   90.00
_cell.angle_beta   90.00
_cell.angle_gamma   90.00
#
_symmetry.space_group_name_H-M   'P 1'
#
loop_
_entity.id
_entity.type
_entity.pdbx_description
1 polymer ?
#
loop_
_entity_poly.entity_id
_entity_poly.type
_entity_poly.pdbx_seq_one_letter_code
_entity_poly.pdbx_strand_id
1 'polypeptide(L)'
;MEGVEQMPTVLVVDDTLFMRVAISNMFTEWGYEVVGKAANGKEAVAMYRELQPDLVTMDVTMPVMTGIAAVKTIIPEFPNAKIIMITALGQQKLIVEAIESGAKDFITKPFEPERLKSVVDQLLGQNC
;
A
#
# COMPACT_ATOMS: atom_id res chain seq x y z
N MET A 1 -25.44 12.64 7.20
CA MET A 1 -25.92 11.76 8.21
C MET A 1 -24.85 11.55 9.26
N GLU A 2 -25.16 11.96 10.42
CA GLU A 2 -24.18 11.84 11.45
C GLU A 2 -24.09 10.43 11.93
N GLY A 3 -22.96 10.06 12.42
CA GLY A 3 -22.73 8.75 12.92
C GLY A 3 -22.33 7.73 11.87
N VAL A 4 -22.35 8.11 10.60
CA VAL A 4 -21.92 7.20 9.55
C VAL A 4 -20.47 7.48 9.23
N GLU A 5 -19.61 6.52 9.50
CA GLU A 5 -18.21 6.66 9.16
C GLU A 5 -17.95 5.92 7.88
N GLN A 6 -17.25 6.56 6.99
CA GLN A 6 -16.85 5.91 5.76
C GLN A 6 -15.67 5.01 6.06
N MET A 7 -15.71 3.80 5.53
CA MET A 7 -14.59 2.89 5.66
C MET A 7 -13.43 3.43 4.85
N PRO A 8 -12.21 3.48 5.42
CA PRO A 8 -11.06 3.85 4.62
C PRO A 8 -10.87 2.88 3.47
N THR A 9 -10.37 3.40 2.37
CA THR A 9 -10.20 2.61 1.16
C THR A 9 -8.73 2.25 0.96
N VAL A 10 -8.49 1.05 0.43
CA VAL A 10 -7.14 0.51 0.26
C VAL A 10 -6.97 -0.06 -1.14
N LEU A 11 -5.82 0.23 -1.74
CA LEU A 11 -5.38 -0.41 -2.97
C LEU A 11 -4.25 -1.37 -2.61
N VAL A 12 -4.40 -2.64 -2.96
CA VAL A 12 -3.41 -3.66 -2.66
C VAL A 12 -2.63 -4.01 -3.93
N VAL A 13 -1.30 -3.82 -3.88
CA VAL A 13 -0.44 -4.03 -5.04
C VAL A 13 0.62 -5.07 -4.72
N ASP A 14 0.58 -6.20 -5.40
CA ASP A 14 1.56 -7.27 -5.25
C ASP A 14 1.48 -8.15 -6.49
N ASP A 15 2.61 -8.64 -6.98
CA ASP A 15 2.60 -9.41 -8.20
C ASP A 15 2.14 -10.85 -8.02
N THR A 16 1.96 -11.32 -6.79
CA THR A 16 1.47 -12.68 -6.55
C THR A 16 0.02 -12.65 -6.10
N LEU A 17 -0.77 -13.53 -6.69
CA LEU A 17 -2.18 -13.64 -6.31
C LEU A 17 -2.33 -14.00 -4.84
N PHE A 18 -1.46 -14.90 -4.35
CA PHE A 18 -1.52 -15.33 -2.96
C PHE A 18 -1.42 -14.12 -2.02
N MET A 19 -0.45 -13.24 -2.24
CA MET A 19 -0.27 -12.08 -1.37
C MET A 19 -1.39 -11.06 -1.53
N ARG A 20 -1.87 -10.86 -2.77
CA ARG A 20 -3.00 -9.94 -2.97
C ARG A 20 -4.22 -10.39 -2.17
N VAL A 21 -4.52 -11.69 -2.22
CA VAL A 21 -5.65 -12.23 -1.48
C VAL A 21 -5.42 -12.13 0.03
N ALA A 22 -4.22 -12.53 0.49
CA ALA A 22 -3.92 -12.53 1.91
C ALA A 22 -4.02 -11.12 2.52
N ILE A 23 -3.40 -10.15 1.86
CA ILE A 23 -3.41 -8.78 2.36
C ILE A 23 -4.82 -8.19 2.28
N SER A 24 -5.53 -8.46 1.19
CA SER A 24 -6.91 -7.98 1.05
C SER A 24 -7.82 -8.51 2.15
N ASN A 25 -7.66 -9.79 2.49
CA ASN A 25 -8.46 -10.38 3.56
C ASN A 25 -8.16 -9.73 4.91
N MET A 26 -6.89 -9.41 5.17
CA MET A 26 -6.53 -8.70 6.40
C MET A 26 -7.25 -7.37 6.49
N PHE A 27 -7.21 -6.57 5.42
CA PHE A 27 -7.85 -5.27 5.44
C PHE A 27 -9.37 -5.37 5.56
N THR A 28 -9.96 -6.32 4.87
CA THR A 28 -11.40 -6.52 4.96
C THR A 28 -11.80 -6.87 6.39
N GLU A 29 -11.02 -7.73 7.04
CA GLU A 29 -11.28 -8.12 8.41
C GLU A 29 -11.18 -6.93 9.37
N TRP A 30 -10.28 -5.99 9.08
CA TRP A 30 -10.10 -4.81 9.92
C TRP A 30 -11.11 -3.70 9.62
N GLY A 31 -12.04 -3.93 8.71
CA GLY A 31 -13.07 -2.95 8.41
C GLY A 31 -12.72 -1.97 7.31
N TYR A 32 -11.72 -2.28 6.50
CA TYR A 32 -11.34 -1.43 5.37
C TYR A 32 -12.00 -1.93 4.10
N GLU A 33 -12.20 -1.02 3.16
CA GLU A 33 -12.73 -1.38 1.85
C GLU A 33 -11.57 -1.51 0.87
N VAL A 34 -11.36 -2.71 0.34
CA VAL A 34 -10.33 -2.93 -0.68
C VAL A 34 -10.95 -2.56 -2.03
N VAL A 35 -10.57 -1.40 -2.54
CA VAL A 35 -11.19 -0.85 -3.75
C VAL A 35 -10.49 -1.29 -5.03
N GLY A 36 -9.29 -1.85 -4.92
CA GLY A 36 -8.58 -2.34 -6.09
C GLY A 36 -7.43 -3.24 -5.73
N LYS A 37 -7.05 -4.07 -6.68
CA LYS A 37 -5.91 -4.99 -6.55
C LYS A 37 -5.11 -4.89 -7.84
N ALA A 38 -3.83 -4.61 -7.72
CA ALA A 38 -2.96 -4.44 -8.87
C ALA A 38 -1.82 -5.44 -8.81
N ALA A 39 -1.36 -5.89 -9.97
CA ALA A 39 -0.31 -6.89 -10.05
C ALA A 39 1.05 -6.32 -10.44
N ASN A 40 1.13 -5.04 -10.72
CA ASN A 40 2.38 -4.38 -11.06
C ASN A 40 2.24 -2.87 -10.87
N GLY A 41 3.36 -2.15 -11.01
CA GLY A 41 3.36 -0.72 -10.79
C GLY A 41 2.53 0.07 -11.79
N LYS A 42 2.45 -0.41 -13.03
CA LYS A 42 1.68 0.29 -14.05
C LYS A 42 0.19 0.27 -13.71
N GLU A 43 -0.31 -0.91 -13.33
CA GLU A 43 -1.70 -1.01 -12.88
C GLU A 43 -1.93 -0.18 -11.63
N ALA A 44 -0.96 -0.17 -10.72
CA ALA A 44 -1.08 0.59 -9.48
C ALA A 44 -1.26 2.08 -9.76
N VAL A 45 -0.45 2.63 -10.67
CA VAL A 45 -0.54 4.05 -11.02
C VAL A 45 -1.91 4.37 -11.61
N ALA A 46 -2.36 3.54 -12.57
CA ALA A 46 -3.65 3.76 -13.21
C ALA A 46 -4.79 3.69 -12.20
N MET A 47 -4.77 2.69 -11.32
CA MET A 47 -5.82 2.54 -10.31
C MET A 47 -5.76 3.64 -9.27
N TYR A 48 -4.55 4.10 -8.91
CA TYR A 48 -4.47 5.19 -7.95
C TYR A 48 -5.11 6.47 -8.51
N ARG A 49 -4.84 6.77 -9.77
CA ARG A 49 -5.44 7.95 -10.41
C ARG A 49 -6.94 7.89 -10.42
N GLU A 50 -7.47 6.71 -10.70
CA GLU A 50 -8.92 6.53 -10.80
C GLU A 50 -9.59 6.51 -9.44
N LEU A 51 -9.01 5.79 -8.48
CA LEU A 51 -9.69 5.48 -7.22
C LEU A 51 -9.26 6.39 -6.08
N GLN A 52 -8.06 6.94 -6.13
CA GLN A 52 -7.47 7.77 -5.07
C GLN A 52 -7.76 7.19 -3.70
N PRO A 53 -7.26 5.97 -3.42
CA PRO A 53 -7.53 5.31 -2.14
C PRO A 53 -6.85 6.04 -0.99
N ASP A 54 -7.36 5.77 0.22
CA ASP A 54 -6.77 6.36 1.43
C ASP A 54 -5.40 5.76 1.73
N LEU A 55 -5.15 4.55 1.27
CA LEU A 55 -3.92 3.82 1.57
C LEU A 55 -3.55 2.89 0.43
N VAL A 56 -2.26 2.72 0.20
CA VAL A 56 -1.75 1.74 -0.76
C VAL A 56 -0.74 0.86 -0.06
N THR A 57 -0.84 -0.46 -0.23
CA THR A 57 0.27 -1.35 0.08
C THR A 57 0.92 -1.76 -1.24
N MET A 58 2.24 -1.64 -1.33
CA MET A 58 2.95 -1.78 -2.60
C MET A 58 4.17 -2.66 -2.45
N ASP A 59 4.21 -3.76 -3.17
CA ASP A 59 5.41 -4.58 -3.27
C ASP A 59 6.50 -3.78 -3.98
N VAL A 60 7.74 -3.99 -3.59
CA VAL A 60 8.87 -3.27 -4.19
C VAL A 60 9.21 -3.80 -5.57
N THR A 61 9.36 -5.12 -5.68
CA THR A 61 9.83 -5.75 -6.93
C THR A 61 8.68 -6.44 -7.64
N MET A 62 8.35 -5.94 -8.81
CA MET A 62 7.26 -6.49 -9.62
C MET A 62 7.63 -6.38 -11.10
N PRO A 63 7.03 -7.21 -11.97
CA PRO A 63 7.27 -7.08 -13.40
C PRO A 63 6.61 -5.82 -13.96
N VAL A 64 6.93 -5.48 -15.17
CA VAL A 64 6.40 -4.37 -15.96
C VAL A 64 6.86 -3.02 -15.38
N MET A 65 6.49 -2.72 -14.14
CA MET A 65 6.92 -1.51 -13.46
C MET A 65 7.05 -1.83 -11.98
N THR A 66 8.19 -1.47 -11.40
CA THR A 66 8.46 -1.76 -9.98
C THR A 66 7.61 -0.86 -9.08
N GLY A 67 7.53 -1.26 -7.80
CA GLY A 67 6.84 -0.45 -6.82
C GLY A 67 7.50 0.91 -6.62
N ILE A 68 8.83 0.97 -6.68
CA ILE A 68 9.53 2.24 -6.53
C ILE A 68 9.21 3.18 -7.68
N ALA A 69 9.21 2.66 -8.91
CA ALA A 69 8.84 3.47 -10.07
C ALA A 69 7.41 3.99 -9.94
N ALA A 70 6.51 3.16 -9.40
CA ALA A 70 5.13 3.59 -9.16
C ALA A 70 5.08 4.73 -8.13
N VAL A 71 5.83 4.62 -7.03
CA VAL A 71 5.89 5.68 -6.03
C VAL A 71 6.39 6.97 -6.67
N LYS A 72 7.45 6.89 -7.46
CA LYS A 72 8.02 8.06 -8.13
C LYS A 72 7.06 8.70 -9.12
N THR A 73 6.10 7.94 -9.60
CA THR A 73 5.08 8.46 -10.52
C THR A 73 3.89 9.04 -9.75
N ILE A 74 3.45 8.35 -8.70
CA ILE A 74 2.26 8.75 -7.94
C ILE A 74 2.51 10.00 -7.10
N ILE A 75 3.61 10.03 -6.36
CA ILE A 75 3.85 11.09 -5.38
C ILE A 75 3.92 12.49 -5.98
N PRO A 76 4.59 12.72 -7.12
CA PRO A 76 4.57 14.07 -7.70
C PRO A 76 3.17 14.55 -8.07
N GLU A 77 2.29 13.60 -8.46
CA GLU A 77 0.91 13.92 -8.80
C GLU A 77 0.03 14.04 -7.56
N PHE A 78 0.30 13.20 -6.56
CA PHE A 78 -0.50 13.13 -5.32
C PHE A 78 0.44 13.14 -4.13
N PRO A 79 0.94 14.33 -3.73
CA PRO A 79 1.97 14.41 -2.68
C PRO A 79 1.54 13.86 -1.33
N ASN A 80 0.24 13.75 -1.09
CA ASN A 80 -0.25 13.24 0.19
C ASN A 80 -0.60 11.76 0.15
N ALA A 81 -0.28 11.07 -0.95
CA ALA A 81 -0.57 9.64 -1.05
C ALA A 81 0.12 8.88 0.08
N LYS A 82 -0.59 7.94 0.70
CA LYS A 82 -0.06 7.14 1.79
C LYS A 82 0.25 5.75 1.28
N ILE A 83 1.53 5.49 1.07
CA ILE A 83 1.99 4.24 0.49
C ILE A 83 2.90 3.54 1.49
N ILE A 84 2.57 2.29 1.81
CA ILE A 84 3.40 1.41 2.62
C ILE A 84 4.06 0.41 1.68
N MET A 85 5.39 0.37 1.69
CA MET A 85 6.11 -0.61 0.88
C MET A 85 6.15 -1.94 1.62
N ILE A 86 5.96 -3.03 0.89
CA ILE A 86 6.08 -4.38 1.45
C ILE A 86 7.17 -5.06 0.65
N THR A 87 8.23 -5.50 1.32
CA THR A 87 9.46 -5.87 0.66
C THR A 87 10.04 -7.16 1.23
N ALA A 88 10.81 -7.86 0.41
CA ALA A 88 11.55 -9.03 0.88
C ALA A 88 12.79 -8.58 1.66
N LEU A 89 13.33 -9.50 2.45
CA LEU A 89 14.58 -9.24 3.17
C LEU A 89 15.70 -8.96 2.17
N GLY A 90 16.64 -8.12 2.57
CA GLY A 90 17.82 -7.84 1.75
C GLY A 90 17.64 -6.70 0.75
N GLN A 91 16.55 -5.96 0.83
CA GLN A 91 16.29 -4.89 -0.12
C GLN A 91 16.39 -3.50 0.52
N GLN A 92 17.33 -3.33 1.45
CA GLN A 92 17.44 -2.08 2.21
C GLN A 92 17.67 -0.85 1.33
N LYS A 93 18.47 -0.98 0.27
CA LYS A 93 18.73 0.15 -0.61
C LYS A 93 17.46 0.58 -1.33
N LEU A 94 16.63 -0.38 -1.72
CA LEU A 94 15.38 -0.07 -2.39
C LEU A 94 14.38 0.59 -1.43
N ILE A 95 14.41 0.16 -0.16
CA ILE A 95 13.56 0.77 0.86
C ILE A 95 13.93 2.23 1.06
N VAL A 96 15.23 2.52 1.17
CA VAL A 96 15.68 3.90 1.33
C VAL A 96 15.21 4.75 0.14
N GLU A 97 15.38 4.22 -1.07
CA GLU A 97 14.96 4.93 -2.26
C GLU A 97 13.44 5.18 -2.26
N ALA A 98 12.66 4.20 -1.83
CA ALA A 98 11.21 4.36 -1.78
C ALA A 98 10.79 5.44 -0.79
N ILE A 99 11.39 5.42 0.40
CA ILE A 99 11.08 6.42 1.43
C ILE A 99 11.49 7.81 0.95
N GLU A 100 12.67 7.92 0.36
CA GLU A 100 13.13 9.21 -0.17
C GLU A 100 12.23 9.71 -1.30
N SER A 101 11.56 8.80 -1.98
CA SER A 101 10.66 9.14 -3.07
C SER A 101 9.25 9.46 -2.59
N GLY A 102 8.97 9.29 -1.30
CA GLY A 102 7.70 9.70 -0.73
C GLY A 102 6.86 8.61 -0.10
N ALA A 103 7.30 7.35 -0.12
CA ALA A 103 6.59 6.29 0.61
C ALA A 103 6.65 6.60 2.10
N LYS A 104 5.59 6.25 2.82
CA LYS A 104 5.46 6.66 4.22
C LYS A 104 6.08 5.68 5.19
N ASP A 105 6.12 4.39 4.85
CA ASP A 105 6.67 3.38 5.74
C ASP A 105 6.94 2.12 4.95
N PHE A 106 7.49 1.12 5.61
CA PHE A 106 7.74 -0.17 4.96
C PHE A 106 7.58 -1.31 5.95
N ILE A 107 7.35 -2.50 5.42
CA ILE A 107 7.25 -3.73 6.19
C ILE A 107 7.99 -4.80 5.44
N THR A 108 8.72 -5.65 6.16
CA THR A 108 9.51 -6.73 5.57
C THR A 108 8.74 -8.04 5.61
N LYS A 109 8.71 -8.76 4.49
CA LYS A 109 8.11 -10.10 4.41
C LYS A 109 9.09 -11.13 4.97
N PRO A 110 8.60 -12.16 5.65
CA PRO A 110 7.22 -12.33 6.09
C PRO A 110 6.91 -11.45 7.28
N PHE A 111 5.64 -11.09 7.45
CA PHE A 111 5.25 -10.24 8.56
C PHE A 111 4.00 -10.80 9.23
N GLU A 112 3.85 -10.45 10.51
CA GLU A 112 2.62 -10.77 11.23
C GLU A 112 1.55 -9.75 10.88
N PRO A 113 0.28 -10.16 10.80
CA PRO A 113 -0.78 -9.19 10.50
C PRO A 113 -0.80 -8.00 11.45
N GLU A 114 -0.47 -8.23 12.74
CA GLU A 114 -0.45 -7.14 13.71
C GLU A 114 0.57 -6.07 13.36
N ARG A 115 1.68 -6.46 12.73
CA ARG A 115 2.69 -5.48 12.32
C ARG A 115 2.14 -4.55 11.25
N LEU A 116 1.46 -5.12 10.25
CA LEU A 116 0.85 -4.33 9.20
C LEU A 116 -0.23 -3.43 9.79
N LYS A 117 -1.08 -3.98 10.65
CA LYS A 117 -2.14 -3.20 11.27
C LYS A 117 -1.59 -2.01 12.05
N SER A 118 -0.50 -2.23 12.80
CA SER A 118 0.12 -1.17 13.57
C SER A 118 0.57 -0.01 12.68
N VAL A 119 1.22 -0.32 11.56
CA VAL A 119 1.68 0.71 10.63
C VAL A 119 0.51 1.44 9.99
N VAL A 120 -0.52 0.69 9.60
CA VAL A 120 -1.73 1.28 8.99
C VAL A 120 -2.41 2.23 9.98
N ASP A 121 -2.61 1.78 11.21
CA ASP A 121 -3.26 2.60 12.23
C ASP A 121 -2.50 3.89 12.47
N GLN A 122 -1.17 3.79 12.48
CA GLN A 122 -0.32 4.95 12.70
C GLN A 122 -0.46 5.97 11.56
N LEU A 123 -0.50 5.48 10.32
CA LEU A 123 -0.61 6.36 9.16
C LEU A 123 -1.98 6.99 9.03
N LEU A 124 -3.02 6.27 9.38
CA LEU A 124 -4.38 6.77 9.22
C LEU A 124 -4.95 7.36 10.50
N GLY A 125 -4.16 7.36 11.60
CA GLY A 125 -4.60 7.95 12.84
C GLY A 125 -5.73 7.20 13.52
N GLN A 126 -5.77 5.88 13.37
CA GLN A 126 -6.86 5.08 13.90
C GLN A 126 -6.50 4.24 15.11
N ASN A 127 -5.35 4.49 15.69
CA ASN A 127 -4.93 3.73 16.85
C ASN A 127 -5.39 4.46 18.10
N CYS A 128 -6.54 4.17 18.54
CA CYS A 128 -7.05 4.81 19.75
C CYS A 128 -6.82 3.97 20.94
#